data_17250201181c147ca6ec469aa2dc8a30
#
_entry.id   17250201181c147ca6ec469aa2dc8a30
#
_cell.length_a   1.000
_cell.length_b   1.000
_cell.length_c   1.000
_cell.angle_alpha   90.00
_cell.angle_beta   90.00
_cell.angle_gamma   90.00
#
_symmetry.space_group_name_H-M   'P 1'
#
loop_
_entity.id
_entity.type
_entity.pdbx_description
1 polymer ?
#
loop_
_entity_poly.entity_id
_entity_poly.type
_entity_poly.pdbx_seq_one_letter_code
_entity_poly.pdbx_strand_id
1 'polypeptide(L)'
;MQKLLSLPPNLIHCFHELEEVNHTDWFCTSDPIGSKLGSGGGTTWLLQACHQAFAPQKSFGNWIGDEKRILLHAGGQSRRLPSYGPSGKILTPIPIFSWERGQKLGQNLLSLQLPLYERIMSQAPAGLNTLIASGDVYILSLIHILRCRRRG
;
A
#
# COMPACT_ATOMS: atom_id res chain seq x y z
N MET A 1 -3.89 -11.65 -6.59
CA MET A 1 -2.76 -10.77 -6.16
C MET A 1 -3.12 -10.18 -4.82
N GLN A 2 -2.37 -10.50 -3.81
CA GLN A 2 -2.65 -10.10 -2.44
C GLN A 2 -2.11 -8.69 -2.14
N LYS A 3 -2.86 -7.91 -1.38
CA LYS A 3 -2.52 -6.54 -0.98
C LYS A 3 -2.33 -6.48 0.52
N LEU A 4 -1.19 -6.02 0.96
CA LEU A 4 -0.83 -5.92 2.37
C LEU A 4 -0.66 -4.45 2.74
N LEU A 5 -1.28 -4.02 3.83
CA LEU A 5 -1.28 -2.63 4.25
C LEU A 5 -0.92 -2.51 5.73
N SER A 6 0.14 -1.76 6.01
CA SER A 6 0.50 -1.37 7.37
C SER A 6 -0.16 -0.04 7.72
N LEU A 7 -1.06 -0.03 8.69
CA LEU A 7 -1.80 1.15 9.15
C LEU A 7 -1.64 1.34 10.67
N PRO A 8 -1.84 2.55 11.19
CA PRO A 8 -2.07 2.75 12.62
C PRO A 8 -3.28 1.96 13.09
N PRO A 9 -3.30 1.45 14.35
CA PRO A 9 -4.36 0.57 14.86
C PRO A 9 -5.77 1.14 14.70
N ASN A 10 -5.94 2.44 14.94
CA ASN A 10 -7.23 3.14 14.84
C ASN A 10 -7.75 3.22 13.40
N LEU A 11 -6.88 3.11 12.39
CA LEU A 11 -7.26 3.21 10.99
C LEU A 11 -7.57 1.85 10.35
N ILE A 12 -7.16 0.74 10.95
CA ILE A 12 -7.46 -0.60 10.44
C ILE A 12 -8.97 -0.82 10.39
N HIS A 13 -9.66 -0.47 11.48
CA HIS A 13 -11.11 -0.59 11.55
C HIS A 13 -11.80 0.26 10.49
N CYS A 14 -11.43 1.54 10.39
CA CYS A 14 -11.99 2.43 9.38
C CYS A 14 -11.70 1.94 7.94
N PHE A 15 -10.54 1.36 7.70
CA PHE A 15 -10.20 0.82 6.38
C PHE A 15 -11.14 -0.33 5.97
N HIS A 16 -11.51 -1.18 6.91
CA HIS A 16 -12.46 -2.27 6.67
C HIS A 16 -13.91 -1.82 6.46
N GLU A 17 -14.24 -0.58 6.83
CA GLU A 17 -15.56 0.01 6.58
C GLU A 17 -15.68 0.69 5.20
N LEU A 18 -14.57 0.85 4.47
CA LEU A 18 -14.59 1.45 3.14
C LEU A 18 -15.23 0.49 2.14
N GLU A 19 -16.36 0.91 1.54
CA GLU A 19 -17.12 0.10 0.57
C GLU A 19 -16.33 -0.29 -0.68
N GLU A 20 -15.32 0.50 -1.04
CA GLU A 20 -14.49 0.29 -2.24
C GLU A 20 -13.41 -0.78 -2.05
N VAL A 21 -13.24 -1.31 -0.84
CA VAL A 21 -12.20 -2.28 -0.52
C VAL A 21 -12.75 -3.70 -0.60
N ASN A 22 -12.25 -4.48 -1.54
CA ASN A 22 -12.53 -5.92 -1.56
C ASN A 22 -11.71 -6.60 -0.43
N HIS A 23 -12.38 -6.90 0.67
CA HIS A 23 -11.77 -7.45 1.89
C HIS A 23 -11.07 -8.79 1.70
N THR A 24 -11.40 -9.54 0.65
CA THR A 24 -10.77 -10.84 0.38
C THR A 24 -9.32 -10.70 -0.11
N ASP A 25 -8.98 -9.57 -0.73
CA ASP A 25 -7.67 -9.33 -1.32
C ASP A 25 -6.72 -8.56 -0.40
N TRP A 26 -7.25 -7.97 0.68
CA TRP A 26 -6.50 -7.12 1.59
C TRP A 26 -6.19 -7.79 2.92
N PHE A 27 -4.95 -7.62 3.36
CA PHE A 27 -4.53 -7.91 4.72
C PHE A 27 -3.95 -6.66 5.35
N CYS A 28 -4.53 -6.24 6.48
CA CYS A 28 -4.12 -5.03 7.19
C CYS A 28 -3.60 -5.40 8.58
N THR A 29 -2.49 -4.79 8.99
CA THR A 29 -1.98 -4.89 10.36
C THR A 29 -1.25 -3.61 10.78
N SER A 30 -1.03 -3.46 12.07
CA SER A 30 -0.24 -2.39 12.68
C SER A 30 1.05 -2.94 13.28
N ASP A 31 2.00 -2.06 13.58
CA ASP A 31 3.14 -2.45 14.42
C ASP A 31 2.64 -3.01 15.76
N PRO A 32 3.35 -3.95 16.39
CA PRO A 32 3.03 -4.44 17.71
C PRO A 32 2.94 -3.31 18.74
N ILE A 33 2.03 -3.43 19.70
CA ILE A 33 1.81 -2.43 20.74
C ILE A 33 3.13 -2.10 21.46
N GLY A 34 3.44 -0.81 21.55
CA GLY A 34 4.66 -0.32 22.19
C GLY A 34 5.94 -0.39 21.36
N SER A 35 5.89 -1.00 20.18
CA SER A 35 7.05 -1.13 19.27
C SER A 35 6.89 -0.27 18.04
N LYS A 36 8.00 0.32 17.58
CA LYS A 36 8.10 1.03 16.30
C LYS A 36 9.16 0.32 15.47
N LEU A 37 8.71 -0.55 14.57
CA LEU A 37 9.60 -1.43 13.82
C LEU A 37 10.34 -0.72 12.69
N GLY A 38 9.88 0.47 12.29
CA GLY A 38 10.37 1.15 11.10
C GLY A 38 10.00 0.40 9.81
N SER A 39 10.48 0.89 8.67
CA SER A 39 10.08 0.33 7.37
C SER A 39 10.53 -1.12 7.18
N GLY A 40 11.77 -1.45 7.53
CA GLY A 40 12.30 -2.82 7.37
C GLY A 40 11.62 -3.82 8.30
N GLY A 41 11.58 -3.52 9.60
CA GLY A 41 10.92 -4.37 10.58
C GLY A 41 9.42 -4.50 10.34
N GLY A 42 8.77 -3.40 9.97
CA GLY A 42 7.35 -3.38 9.59
C GLY A 42 7.04 -4.24 8.36
N THR A 43 7.94 -4.28 7.36
CA THR A 43 7.83 -5.20 6.21
C THR A 43 7.83 -6.65 6.66
N THR A 44 8.83 -7.03 7.46
CA THR A 44 8.98 -8.40 7.97
C THR A 44 7.77 -8.80 8.81
N TRP A 45 7.35 -7.92 9.71
CA TRP A 45 6.18 -8.13 10.56
C TRP A 45 4.90 -8.34 9.75
N LEU A 46 4.62 -7.46 8.79
CA LEU A 46 3.43 -7.51 7.95
C LEU A 46 3.37 -8.81 7.12
N LEU A 47 4.51 -9.21 6.52
CA LEU A 47 4.61 -10.47 5.78
C LEU A 47 4.42 -11.68 6.68
N GLN A 48 5.05 -11.69 7.85
CA GLN A 48 4.93 -12.80 8.81
C GLN A 48 3.50 -12.93 9.34
N ALA A 49 2.87 -11.81 9.72
CA ALA A 49 1.49 -11.81 10.19
C ALA A 49 0.52 -12.30 9.11
N CYS A 50 0.71 -11.87 7.87
CA CYS A 50 -0.09 -12.33 6.74
C CYS A 50 0.10 -13.84 6.47
N HIS A 51 1.34 -14.32 6.48
CA HIS A 51 1.64 -15.74 6.31
C HIS A 51 0.98 -16.59 7.40
N GLN A 52 1.07 -16.17 8.65
CA GLN A 52 0.43 -16.88 9.77
C GLN A 52 -1.09 -16.90 9.66
N ALA A 53 -1.71 -15.82 9.15
CA ALA A 53 -3.15 -15.73 9.01
C ALA A 53 -3.70 -16.60 7.86
N PHE A 54 -3.00 -16.68 6.74
CA PHE A 54 -3.54 -17.31 5.54
C PHE A 54 -2.90 -18.63 5.15
N ALA A 55 -1.66 -18.89 5.55
CA ALA A 55 -0.93 -20.08 5.13
C ALA A 55 0.03 -20.65 6.20
N PRO A 56 -0.42 -20.85 7.45
CA PRO A 56 0.45 -21.28 8.55
C PRO A 56 1.08 -22.66 8.30
N GLN A 57 0.50 -23.48 7.41
CA GLN A 57 0.96 -24.82 7.09
C GLN A 57 2.07 -24.84 6.03
N LYS A 58 2.28 -23.74 5.30
CA LYS A 58 3.33 -23.66 4.28
C LYS A 58 4.59 -23.08 4.88
N SER A 59 5.76 -23.48 4.37
CA SER A 59 7.00 -22.76 4.68
C SER A 59 6.93 -21.32 4.16
N PHE A 60 7.52 -20.37 4.87
CA PHE A 60 7.51 -18.97 4.46
C PHE A 60 8.12 -18.77 3.05
N GLY A 61 9.21 -19.49 2.75
CA GLY A 61 9.87 -19.43 1.44
C GLY A 61 8.97 -19.86 0.29
N ASN A 62 8.18 -20.91 0.46
CA ASN A 62 7.22 -21.36 -0.54
C ASN A 62 6.07 -20.37 -0.66
N TRP A 63 5.50 -19.94 0.47
CA TRP A 63 4.38 -19.01 0.49
C TRP A 63 4.71 -17.67 -0.19
N ILE A 64 5.91 -17.12 0.04
CA ILE A 64 6.29 -15.84 -0.56
C ILE A 64 6.41 -15.93 -2.09
N GLY A 65 6.76 -17.11 -2.61
CA GLY A 65 6.87 -17.39 -4.04
C GLY A 65 5.55 -17.71 -4.76
N ASP A 66 4.50 -18.10 -4.04
CA ASP A 66 3.27 -18.63 -4.64
C ASP A 66 2.46 -17.61 -5.42
N GLU A 67 2.47 -16.34 -4.98
CA GLU A 67 1.67 -15.30 -5.62
C GLU A 67 2.32 -13.92 -5.53
N LYS A 68 1.86 -13.03 -6.40
CA LYS A 68 2.29 -11.62 -6.41
C LYS A 68 1.60 -10.84 -5.28
N ARG A 69 2.37 -9.98 -4.60
CA ARG A 69 1.93 -9.15 -3.48
C ARG A 69 2.32 -7.70 -3.66
N ILE A 70 1.43 -6.80 -3.24
CA ILE A 70 1.70 -5.37 -3.10
C ILE A 70 1.66 -5.05 -1.62
N LEU A 71 2.75 -4.50 -1.09
CA LEU A 71 2.92 -4.15 0.30
C LEU A 71 3.07 -2.63 0.43
N LEU A 72 2.15 -2.01 1.17
CA LEU A 72 2.08 -0.57 1.34
C LEU A 72 2.32 -0.19 2.80
N HIS A 73 3.30 0.68 3.03
CA HIS A 73 3.58 1.24 4.34
C HIS A 73 2.86 2.58 4.53
N ALA A 74 1.85 2.60 5.39
CA ALA A 74 1.07 3.78 5.73
C ALA A 74 0.99 4.06 7.25
N GLY A 75 1.80 3.36 8.04
CA GLY A 75 1.79 3.39 9.52
C GLY A 75 2.51 4.58 10.18
N GLY A 76 2.99 5.56 9.44
CA GLY A 76 3.76 6.69 9.97
C GLY A 76 2.92 7.67 10.80
N GLN A 77 3.55 8.31 11.81
CA GLN A 77 2.89 9.26 12.73
C GLN A 77 2.53 10.63 12.10
N SER A 78 2.72 10.82 10.81
CA SER A 78 2.40 12.08 10.10
C SER A 78 2.93 13.36 10.76
N ARG A 79 4.10 13.29 11.44
CA ARG A 79 4.67 14.41 12.23
C ARG A 79 4.89 15.69 11.41
N ARG A 80 5.13 15.55 10.10
CA ARG A 80 5.36 16.70 9.19
C ARG A 80 4.05 17.33 8.71
N LEU A 81 2.95 16.60 8.77
CA LEU A 81 1.61 17.03 8.37
C LEU A 81 0.59 16.51 9.39
N PRO A 82 0.50 17.13 10.58
CA PRO A 82 -0.36 16.63 11.67
C PRO A 82 -1.84 16.57 11.29
N SER A 83 -2.30 17.43 10.40
CA SER A 83 -3.68 17.47 9.91
C SER A 83 -4.10 16.18 9.19
N TYR A 84 -3.15 15.41 8.66
CA TYR A 84 -3.42 14.12 7.99
C TYR A 84 -3.25 12.91 8.93
N GLY A 85 -2.87 13.16 10.19
CA GLY A 85 -2.72 12.10 11.18
C GLY A 85 -3.99 11.25 11.39
N PRO A 86 -5.17 11.89 11.57
CA PRO A 86 -6.41 11.16 11.81
C PRO A 86 -6.88 10.26 10.66
N SER A 87 -6.71 10.70 9.41
CA SER A 87 -7.12 9.95 8.20
C SER A 87 -6.05 8.98 7.69
N GLY A 88 -4.83 9.02 8.26
CA GLY A 88 -3.68 8.36 7.66
C GLY A 88 -3.35 8.94 6.28
N LYS A 89 -2.10 9.08 5.93
CA LYS A 89 -1.70 9.73 4.67
C LYS A 89 -2.30 9.06 3.44
N ILE A 90 -2.39 7.74 3.45
CA ILE A 90 -2.83 6.95 2.29
C ILE A 90 -4.33 7.10 2.00
N LEU A 91 -5.13 7.37 3.03
CA LEU A 91 -6.58 7.58 2.91
C LEU A 91 -6.95 9.07 2.79
N THR A 92 -5.95 9.96 2.67
CA THR A 92 -6.20 11.38 2.48
C THR A 92 -6.95 11.62 1.18
N PRO A 93 -8.10 12.33 1.21
CA PRO A 93 -8.80 12.72 0.00
C PRO A 93 -7.92 13.60 -0.89
N ILE A 94 -7.84 13.27 -2.16
CA ILE A 94 -7.06 14.03 -3.13
C ILE A 94 -7.99 14.46 -4.27
N PRO A 95 -8.26 15.76 -4.41
CA PRO A 95 -9.11 16.30 -5.47
C PRO A 95 -8.33 16.38 -6.81
N ILE A 96 -8.02 15.22 -7.39
CA ILE A 96 -7.45 15.16 -8.73
C ILE A 96 -8.59 14.93 -9.72
N PHE A 97 -8.73 15.85 -10.66
CA PHE A 97 -9.68 15.70 -11.76
C PHE A 97 -9.11 14.70 -12.76
N SER A 98 -9.80 13.59 -12.94
CA SER A 98 -9.49 12.60 -13.96
C SER A 98 -10.66 12.50 -14.94
N TRP A 99 -10.66 13.39 -15.93
CA TRP A 99 -11.71 13.49 -16.93
C TRP A 99 -11.93 12.18 -17.70
N GLU A 100 -10.87 11.43 -17.92
CA GLU A 100 -10.91 10.17 -18.68
C GLU A 100 -11.42 8.96 -17.88
N ARG A 101 -11.38 9.02 -16.54
CA ARG A 101 -11.67 7.85 -15.68
C ARG A 101 -12.89 8.04 -14.79
N GLY A 102 -13.60 9.15 -14.94
CA GLY A 102 -14.65 9.54 -13.99
C GLY A 102 -14.05 9.98 -12.64
N GLN A 103 -14.60 11.05 -12.08
CA GLN A 103 -14.21 11.52 -10.77
C GLN A 103 -15.11 10.92 -9.72
N LYS A 104 -14.51 10.33 -8.68
CA LYS A 104 -15.24 9.86 -7.50
C LYS A 104 -15.04 10.84 -6.35
N LEU A 105 -16.09 11.15 -5.61
CA LEU A 105 -16.04 12.05 -4.44
C LEU A 105 -15.14 11.49 -3.33
N GLY A 106 -15.06 10.17 -3.20
CA GLY A 106 -14.22 9.46 -2.21
C GLY A 106 -12.80 9.18 -2.65
N GLN A 107 -12.31 9.79 -3.75
CA GLN A 107 -10.96 9.54 -4.26
C GLN A 107 -9.90 9.93 -3.23
N ASN A 108 -9.07 8.98 -2.86
CA ASN A 108 -7.97 9.14 -1.91
C ASN A 108 -6.63 8.73 -2.54
N LEU A 109 -5.53 8.94 -1.83
CA LEU A 109 -4.20 8.62 -2.34
C LEU A 109 -4.04 7.13 -2.67
N LEU A 110 -4.64 6.22 -1.89
CA LEU A 110 -4.62 4.78 -2.17
C LEU A 110 -5.28 4.47 -3.51
N SER A 111 -6.48 4.99 -3.75
CA SER A 111 -7.23 4.74 -4.99
C SER A 111 -6.52 5.26 -6.25
N LEU A 112 -5.66 6.27 -6.08
CA LEU A 112 -4.84 6.81 -7.17
C LEU A 112 -3.57 5.98 -7.44
N GLN A 113 -2.95 5.47 -6.38
CA GLN A 113 -1.69 4.71 -6.48
C GLN A 113 -1.90 3.26 -6.90
N LEU A 114 -2.93 2.63 -6.36
CA LEU A 114 -3.14 1.19 -6.46
C LEU A 114 -3.18 0.68 -7.90
N PRO A 115 -3.91 1.30 -8.86
CA PRO A 115 -3.94 0.85 -10.24
C PRO A 115 -2.56 0.84 -10.92
N LEU A 116 -1.69 1.79 -10.54
CA LEU A 116 -0.31 1.81 -11.05
C LEU A 116 0.50 0.64 -10.51
N TYR A 117 0.41 0.36 -9.22
CA TYR A 117 1.13 -0.75 -8.60
C TYR A 117 0.64 -2.11 -9.11
N GLU A 118 -0.66 -2.27 -9.30
CA GLU A 118 -1.25 -3.46 -9.91
C GLU A 118 -0.75 -3.66 -11.35
N ARG A 119 -0.66 -2.59 -12.13
CA ARG A 119 -0.10 -2.64 -13.48
C ARG A 119 1.38 -3.01 -13.48
N ILE A 120 2.18 -2.42 -12.60
CA ILE A 120 3.60 -2.76 -12.46
C ILE A 120 3.74 -4.25 -12.12
N MET A 121 2.98 -4.74 -11.14
CA MET A 121 3.05 -6.14 -10.72
C MET A 121 2.51 -7.11 -11.77
N SER A 122 1.49 -6.74 -12.54
CA SER A 122 0.99 -7.58 -13.63
C SER A 122 2.05 -7.79 -14.73
N GLN A 123 2.87 -6.77 -14.99
CA GLN A 123 3.92 -6.78 -15.99
C GLN A 123 5.30 -7.26 -15.44
N ALA A 124 5.41 -7.47 -14.13
CA ALA A 124 6.66 -7.88 -13.50
C ALA A 124 7.09 -9.27 -13.98
N PRO A 125 8.40 -9.49 -14.25
CA PRO A 125 8.93 -10.78 -14.61
C PRO A 125 8.60 -11.89 -13.61
N ALA A 126 8.63 -13.14 -14.08
CA ALA A 126 8.52 -14.29 -13.20
C ALA A 126 9.63 -14.26 -12.14
N GLY A 127 9.26 -14.49 -10.87
CA GLY A 127 10.19 -14.42 -9.74
C GLY A 127 10.22 -13.07 -9.01
N LEU A 128 9.65 -12.01 -9.57
CA LEU A 128 9.40 -10.76 -8.84
C LEU A 128 7.98 -10.78 -8.24
N ASN A 129 7.88 -11.28 -7.02
CA ASN A 129 6.59 -11.56 -6.40
C ASN A 129 6.13 -10.50 -5.39
N THR A 130 7.00 -9.56 -5.00
CA THR A 130 6.66 -8.56 -3.97
C THR A 130 7.06 -7.16 -4.40
N LEU A 131 6.10 -6.25 -4.42
CA LEU A 131 6.30 -4.81 -4.54
C LEU A 131 6.15 -4.19 -3.15
N ILE A 132 7.13 -3.40 -2.73
CA ILE A 132 7.07 -2.62 -1.48
C ILE A 132 7.03 -1.15 -1.85
N ALA A 133 6.02 -0.44 -1.35
CA ALA A 133 5.86 0.98 -1.61
C ALA A 133 5.48 1.75 -0.34
N SER A 134 5.79 3.05 -0.34
CA SER A 134 5.35 3.96 0.71
C SER A 134 3.96 4.50 0.39
N GLY A 135 3.09 4.57 1.40
CA GLY A 135 1.73 5.08 1.27
C GLY A 135 1.63 6.59 1.05
N ASP A 136 2.75 7.34 1.19
CA ASP A 136 2.80 8.79 1.00
C ASP A 136 3.49 9.24 -0.29
N VAL A 137 3.73 8.31 -1.21
CA VAL A 137 4.35 8.60 -2.51
C VAL A 137 3.29 8.52 -3.61
N TYR A 138 3.22 9.53 -4.45
CA TYR A 138 2.41 9.52 -5.66
C TYR A 138 3.31 9.60 -6.89
N ILE A 139 3.26 8.57 -7.72
CA ILE A 139 4.03 8.50 -8.97
C ILE A 139 3.14 9.02 -10.10
N LEU A 140 3.38 10.25 -10.52
CA LEU A 140 2.60 10.90 -11.57
C LEU A 140 2.87 10.31 -12.96
N SER A 141 4.13 10.05 -13.27
CA SER A 141 4.51 9.41 -14.54
C SER A 141 6.02 9.15 -14.59
N LEU A 142 6.42 7.96 -15.00
CA LEU A 142 7.83 7.64 -15.29
C LEU A 142 8.35 8.39 -16.52
N ILE A 143 7.51 8.68 -17.50
CA ILE A 143 7.88 9.39 -18.72
C ILE A 143 8.18 10.87 -18.44
N HIS A 144 7.43 11.50 -17.56
CA HIS A 144 7.64 12.91 -17.22
C HIS A 144 8.92 13.12 -16.40
N ILE A 145 9.28 12.20 -15.53
CA ILE A 145 10.53 12.26 -14.75
C ILE A 145 11.75 12.18 -15.68
N LEU A 146 11.70 11.37 -16.72
CA LEU A 146 12.80 11.24 -17.68
C LEU A 146 12.89 12.43 -18.65
N ARG A 147 11.80 13.11 -18.95
CA ARG A 147 11.76 14.27 -19.86
C ARG A 147 12.35 15.55 -19.24
N CYS A 148 12.22 15.74 -17.94
CA CYS A 148 12.85 16.88 -17.23
C CYS A 148 14.39 16.82 -17.22
N ARG A 149 15.00 15.64 -17.39
CA ARG A 149 16.47 15.47 -17.44
C ARG A 149 17.11 15.81 -18.79
N ARG A 150 16.31 16.03 -19.86
CA ARG A 150 16.82 16.33 -21.22
C ARG A 150 16.85 17.82 -21.56
N ARG A 151 16.56 18.73 -20.63
CA ARG A 151 16.58 20.18 -20.82
C ARG A 151 17.58 20.90 -19.91
N GLY A 152 18.65 20.20 -19.51
CA GLY A 152 19.81 20.82 -18.87
C GLY A 152 21.03 20.62 -19.73
#